data_dda5e84a28f7262bb1eb2ffd58cddbaf
#
_entry.id   dda5e84a28f7262bb1eb2ffd58cddbaf
#
_cell.length_a   1.000
_cell.length_b   1.000
_cell.length_c   1.000
_cell.angle_alpha   90.00
_cell.angle_beta   90.00
_cell.angle_gamma   90.00
#
_symmetry.space_group_name_H-M   'P 1'
#
loop_
_entity.id
_entity.type
_entity.pdbx_description
1 polymer ?
#
loop_
_entity_poly.entity_id
_entity_poly.type
_entity_poly.pdbx_seq_one_letter_code
_entity_poly.pdbx_strand_id
1 'polypeptide(L)'
;IKVETSKTEPIKVETSKTEPAKVTTSKTEPLKVETSKEDTAYDALYEKRLKHYYNDLKWLYCELFRDHPEVAGTFSSLTKKMKEIYRERSLSMKEADQTCVADPDWFRKTTFTGMAVNPADFADTLSGLSDKLDYISECNADTLYLTDLFQATSNCSLRIIPEIGTSEDLHTLAANCRKAGIRLALEIPLSLSVDDPQSGAPCVLQTPAYFNAMLLQILELANEGASVFSLGVLPMMPEENLWKLHSLLRMTRMVCEIVCPGILLLGETDRPPAEAAAFGGTSDMPELHIVNSTQLMSDLWHTVATKDTALLRRGIDRAADLPQAPVFQNYLRNRNTVRWNLDYDFLKGSFITEGPHRDYLNEFLAGIFPDS
;
A
#
# COMPACT_ATOMS: atom_id res chain seq x y z
N ILE A 1 39.31 19.25 56.01
CA ILE A 1 39.86 19.90 54.82
C ILE A 1 38.89 21.01 54.46
N LYS A 2 39.39 22.27 54.59
CA LYS A 2 38.68 23.54 54.47
C LYS A 2 38.24 23.73 52.98
N VAL A 3 37.01 24.17 52.78
CA VAL A 3 36.51 24.71 51.51
C VAL A 3 36.59 26.22 51.59
N GLU A 4 37.39 26.84 50.72
CA GLU A 4 37.44 28.29 50.54
C GLU A 4 36.35 28.73 49.57
N THR A 5 35.56 29.70 50.04
CA THR A 5 34.56 30.40 49.23
C THR A 5 35.16 31.62 48.57
N SER A 6 35.25 31.68 47.24
CA SER A 6 35.66 32.90 46.56
C SER A 6 34.38 33.74 46.21
N LYS A 7 34.46 35.01 46.65
CA LYS A 7 33.51 36.08 46.39
C LYS A 7 33.70 36.60 44.94
N THR A 8 32.64 36.62 44.14
CA THR A 8 32.65 37.35 42.89
C THR A 8 31.83 38.63 43.00
N GLU A 9 32.44 39.75 42.63
CA GLU A 9 31.82 41.06 42.58
C GLU A 9 30.85 41.26 41.43
N PRO A 10 29.87 42.18 41.54
CA PRO A 10 28.85 42.36 40.48
C PRO A 10 29.36 43.29 39.39
N ILE A 11 29.15 42.85 38.15
CA ILE A 11 29.43 43.65 36.92
C ILE A 11 28.29 44.67 36.73
N LYS A 12 28.67 45.95 36.61
CA LYS A 12 27.77 47.04 36.20
C LYS A 12 27.38 46.91 34.73
N VAL A 13 26.09 46.86 34.47
CA VAL A 13 25.54 46.94 33.11
C VAL A 13 25.22 48.40 32.81
N GLU A 14 25.91 48.97 31.85
CA GLU A 14 25.54 50.27 31.24
C GLU A 14 24.38 50.10 30.28
N THR A 15 23.31 50.83 30.52
CA THR A 15 22.15 50.91 29.62
C THR A 15 22.38 51.98 28.56
N SER A 16 22.67 51.56 27.33
CA SER A 16 22.61 52.45 26.19
C SER A 16 21.16 52.53 25.65
N LYS A 17 20.61 53.73 25.60
CA LYS A 17 19.32 54.04 24.97
C LYS A 17 19.50 54.01 23.45
N THR A 18 18.85 53.09 22.78
CA THR A 18 18.69 53.10 21.31
C THR A 18 17.24 53.47 20.98
N GLU A 19 17.06 54.49 20.12
CA GLU A 19 15.78 54.94 19.62
C GLU A 19 15.11 53.86 18.74
N PRO A 20 13.78 53.79 18.64
CA PRO A 20 13.09 52.80 17.82
C PRO A 20 13.18 53.14 16.32
N ALA A 21 13.80 52.26 15.57
CA ALA A 21 13.80 52.32 14.08
C ALA A 21 12.36 52.12 13.54
N LYS A 22 11.95 53.01 12.63
CA LYS A 22 10.69 52.92 11.89
C LYS A 22 10.66 51.65 11.04
N VAL A 23 9.75 50.71 11.40
CA VAL A 23 9.44 49.58 10.55
C VAL A 23 8.63 50.03 9.35
N THR A 24 9.29 50.07 8.18
CA THR A 24 8.61 50.22 6.91
C THR A 24 8.02 48.84 6.51
N THR A 25 6.71 48.70 6.63
CA THR A 25 5.99 47.55 6.09
C THR A 25 6.04 47.60 4.56
N SER A 26 6.97 46.86 3.96
CA SER A 26 6.91 46.53 2.55
C SER A 26 5.77 45.51 2.36
N LYS A 27 4.74 45.92 1.61
CA LYS A 27 3.74 45.00 1.10
C LYS A 27 4.44 44.06 0.11
N THR A 28 4.69 42.82 0.50
CA THR A 28 5.09 41.75 -0.41
C THR A 28 3.85 41.39 -1.22
N GLU A 29 3.81 41.79 -2.48
CA GLU A 29 2.84 41.24 -3.44
C GLU A 29 3.09 39.74 -3.57
N PRO A 30 2.04 38.90 -3.70
CA PRO A 30 2.24 37.47 -3.90
C PRO A 30 2.94 37.29 -5.26
N LEU A 31 4.11 36.65 -5.22
CA LEU A 31 4.81 36.17 -6.41
C LEU A 31 3.83 35.33 -7.25
N LYS A 32 3.43 35.86 -8.41
CA LYS A 32 2.79 35.05 -9.45
C LYS A 32 3.83 34.02 -9.90
N VAL A 33 3.66 32.78 -9.46
CA VAL A 33 4.38 31.65 -10.05
C VAL A 33 3.90 31.56 -11.48
N GLU A 34 4.74 31.94 -12.46
CA GLU A 34 4.49 31.66 -13.87
C GLU A 34 4.50 30.16 -14.06
N THR A 35 3.32 29.57 -14.19
CA THR A 35 3.16 28.15 -14.56
C THR A 35 3.79 27.96 -15.95
N SER A 36 4.73 27.03 -16.05
CA SER A 36 5.35 26.70 -17.33
C SER A 36 4.29 26.16 -18.31
N LYS A 37 4.56 26.23 -19.63
CA LYS A 37 3.66 25.62 -20.63
C LYS A 37 3.49 24.11 -20.39
N GLU A 38 4.49 23.47 -19.84
CA GLU A 38 4.49 22.05 -19.49
C GLU A 38 3.55 21.77 -18.32
N ASP A 39 3.58 22.57 -17.24
CA ASP A 39 2.65 22.43 -16.11
C ASP A 39 1.18 22.53 -16.56
N THR A 40 0.92 23.46 -17.52
CA THR A 40 -0.44 23.62 -18.08
C THR A 40 -0.89 22.39 -18.87
N ALA A 41 0.01 21.74 -19.60
CA ALA A 41 -0.30 20.51 -20.35
C ALA A 41 -0.59 19.34 -19.40
N TYR A 42 0.19 19.16 -18.34
CA TYR A 42 -0.04 18.12 -17.35
C TYR A 42 -1.31 18.38 -16.52
N ASP A 43 -1.60 19.62 -16.15
CA ASP A 43 -2.88 19.97 -15.49
C ASP A 43 -4.07 19.59 -16.38
N ALA A 44 -4.00 19.78 -17.70
CA ALA A 44 -5.05 19.37 -18.63
C ALA A 44 -5.25 17.84 -18.70
N LEU A 45 -4.16 17.06 -18.59
CA LEU A 45 -4.24 15.59 -18.51
C LEU A 45 -4.89 15.13 -17.20
N TYR A 46 -4.55 15.76 -16.08
CA TYR A 46 -5.22 15.52 -14.81
C TYR A 46 -6.72 15.79 -14.89
N GLU A 47 -7.12 16.95 -15.40
CA GLU A 47 -8.53 17.33 -15.52
C GLU A 47 -9.30 16.36 -16.45
N LYS A 48 -8.66 15.87 -17.51
CA LYS A 48 -9.25 14.83 -18.38
C LYS A 48 -9.54 13.54 -17.62
N ARG A 49 -8.57 13.05 -16.81
CA ARG A 49 -8.73 11.85 -15.98
C ARG A 49 -9.78 12.06 -14.88
N LEU A 50 -9.70 13.20 -14.19
CA LEU A 50 -10.68 13.57 -13.17
C LEU A 50 -12.10 13.59 -13.76
N LYS A 51 -12.31 14.23 -14.91
CA LYS A 51 -13.61 14.28 -15.59
C LYS A 51 -14.14 12.89 -15.95
N HIS A 52 -13.25 11.96 -16.31
CA HIS A 52 -13.62 10.58 -16.64
C HIS A 52 -14.19 9.84 -15.43
N TYR A 53 -13.54 9.94 -14.27
CA TYR A 53 -13.91 9.18 -13.08
C TYR A 53 -14.82 9.93 -12.10
N TYR A 54 -14.98 11.23 -12.22
CA TYR A 54 -15.59 12.09 -11.21
C TYR A 54 -16.99 11.67 -10.76
N ASN A 55 -17.86 11.34 -11.70
CA ASN A 55 -19.24 11.01 -11.41
C ASN A 55 -19.34 9.68 -10.66
N ASP A 56 -18.63 8.67 -11.11
CA ASP A 56 -18.63 7.34 -10.52
C ASP A 56 -17.96 7.37 -9.13
N LEU A 57 -16.83 8.06 -9.01
CA LEU A 57 -16.14 8.26 -7.74
C LEU A 57 -17.04 8.98 -6.73
N LYS A 58 -17.71 10.06 -7.14
CA LYS A 58 -18.64 10.80 -6.29
C LYS A 58 -19.83 9.96 -5.88
N TRP A 59 -20.40 9.22 -6.80
CA TRP A 59 -21.55 8.37 -6.52
C TRP A 59 -21.19 7.26 -5.52
N LEU A 60 -20.10 6.51 -5.76
CA LEU A 60 -19.63 5.48 -4.86
C LEU A 60 -19.31 6.03 -3.47
N TYR A 61 -18.66 7.19 -3.41
CA TYR A 61 -18.30 7.85 -2.16
C TYR A 61 -19.54 8.26 -1.35
N CYS A 62 -20.50 8.89 -2.01
CA CYS A 62 -21.74 9.30 -1.36
C CYS A 62 -22.61 8.10 -0.93
N GLU A 63 -22.60 7.01 -1.70
CA GLU A 63 -23.35 5.81 -1.35
C GLU A 63 -22.69 5.06 -0.18
N LEU A 64 -21.35 4.93 -0.19
CA LEU A 64 -20.63 4.25 0.88
C LEU A 64 -20.77 4.96 2.24
N PHE A 65 -20.77 6.29 2.23
CA PHE A 65 -20.80 7.13 3.43
C PHE A 65 -22.11 7.94 3.57
N ARG A 66 -23.20 7.48 2.98
CA ARG A 66 -24.48 8.24 2.90
C ARG A 66 -25.04 8.68 4.25
N ASP A 67 -24.76 7.93 5.31
CA ASP A 67 -25.25 8.23 6.66
C ASP A 67 -24.35 9.26 7.38
N HIS A 68 -23.25 9.68 6.78
CA HIS A 68 -22.35 10.66 7.37
C HIS A 68 -22.75 12.10 6.99
N PRO A 69 -23.00 13.00 7.97
CA PRO A 69 -23.59 14.32 7.72
C PRO A 69 -22.72 15.23 6.83
N GLU A 70 -21.41 15.05 6.81
CA GLU A 70 -20.45 15.91 6.09
C GLU A 70 -19.90 15.28 4.81
N VAL A 71 -20.54 14.24 4.28
CA VAL A 71 -20.00 13.48 3.12
C VAL A 71 -19.65 14.35 1.92
N ALA A 72 -20.47 15.35 1.59
CA ALA A 72 -20.22 16.23 0.45
C ALA A 72 -19.00 17.15 0.67
N GLY A 73 -18.82 17.65 1.89
CA GLY A 73 -17.68 18.50 2.26
C GLY A 73 -16.38 17.72 2.28
N THR A 74 -16.39 16.50 2.82
CA THR A 74 -15.22 15.62 2.87
C THR A 74 -14.80 15.15 1.46
N PHE A 75 -15.75 14.87 0.55
CA PHE A 75 -15.46 14.58 -0.85
C PHE A 75 -14.83 15.78 -1.57
N SER A 76 -15.37 16.99 -1.37
CA SER A 76 -14.81 18.21 -1.95
C SER A 76 -13.37 18.47 -1.45
N SER A 77 -13.12 18.22 -0.16
CA SER A 77 -11.79 18.33 0.42
C SER A 77 -10.80 17.31 -0.19
N LEU A 78 -11.25 16.06 -0.39
CA LEU A 78 -10.46 15.02 -1.04
C LEU A 78 -10.04 15.45 -2.45
N THR A 79 -10.97 15.85 -3.30
CA THR A 79 -10.68 16.22 -4.68
C THR A 79 -9.75 17.43 -4.79
N LYS A 80 -9.86 18.38 -3.85
CA LYS A 80 -8.94 19.53 -3.78
C LYS A 80 -7.52 19.07 -3.45
N LYS A 81 -7.35 18.23 -2.42
CA LYS A 81 -6.05 17.70 -2.01
C LYS A 81 -5.41 16.81 -3.07
N MET A 82 -6.19 15.99 -3.77
CA MET A 82 -5.71 15.21 -4.92
C MET A 82 -5.03 16.09 -5.96
N LYS A 83 -5.64 17.25 -6.28
CA LYS A 83 -5.06 18.20 -7.23
C LYS A 83 -3.77 18.86 -6.71
N GLU A 84 -3.72 19.17 -5.42
CA GLU A 84 -2.53 19.73 -4.76
C GLU A 84 -1.38 18.72 -4.86
N ILE A 85 -1.60 17.46 -4.45
CA ILE A 85 -0.60 16.38 -4.52
C ILE A 85 -0.14 16.10 -5.97
N TYR A 86 -1.07 16.10 -6.94
CA TYR A 86 -0.70 15.94 -8.35
C TYR A 86 0.23 17.05 -8.85
N ARG A 87 0.03 18.29 -8.41
CA ARG A 87 0.91 19.41 -8.79
C ARG A 87 2.31 19.24 -8.21
N GLU A 88 2.45 18.72 -7.01
CA GLU A 88 3.71 18.43 -6.34
C GLU A 88 4.46 17.24 -6.97
N ARG A 89 3.76 16.37 -7.73
CA ARG A 89 4.36 15.23 -8.41
C ARG A 89 5.41 15.67 -9.44
N SER A 90 6.61 15.07 -9.40
CA SER A 90 7.72 15.43 -10.29
C SER A 90 7.39 15.19 -11.76
N LEU A 91 8.02 15.97 -12.66
CA LEU A 91 7.81 15.83 -14.10
C LEU A 91 8.15 14.42 -14.60
N SER A 92 9.26 13.86 -14.15
CA SER A 92 9.66 12.50 -14.54
C SER A 92 8.65 11.43 -14.13
N MET A 93 7.97 11.60 -12.99
CA MET A 93 6.88 10.70 -12.58
C MET A 93 5.63 10.92 -13.44
N LYS A 94 5.29 12.18 -13.78
CA LYS A 94 4.16 12.49 -14.68
C LYS A 94 4.38 11.91 -16.08
N GLU A 95 5.60 11.90 -16.58
CA GLU A 95 5.98 11.27 -17.86
C GLU A 95 5.83 9.75 -17.81
N ALA A 96 6.32 9.11 -16.74
CA ALA A 96 6.16 7.68 -16.51
C ALA A 96 4.67 7.29 -16.42
N ASP A 97 3.86 8.09 -15.72
CA ASP A 97 2.41 7.91 -15.64
C ASP A 97 1.74 7.92 -17.03
N GLN A 98 2.16 8.81 -17.95
CA GLN A 98 1.60 8.85 -19.29
C GLN A 98 1.92 7.58 -20.10
N THR A 99 3.08 6.98 -19.89
CA THR A 99 3.45 5.71 -20.51
C THR A 99 2.49 4.59 -20.06
N CYS A 100 2.14 4.57 -18.77
CA CYS A 100 1.18 3.61 -18.23
C CYS A 100 -0.24 3.86 -18.74
N VAL A 101 -0.67 5.12 -18.82
CA VAL A 101 -2.00 5.48 -19.36
C VAL A 101 -2.15 5.10 -20.84
N ALA A 102 -1.05 5.13 -21.61
CA ALA A 102 -1.07 4.75 -23.02
C ALA A 102 -1.26 3.24 -23.27
N ASP A 103 -0.96 2.42 -22.29
CA ASP A 103 -1.10 0.95 -22.34
C ASP A 103 -1.84 0.46 -21.07
N PRO A 104 -3.16 0.36 -21.08
CA PRO A 104 -3.95 -0.06 -19.91
C PRO A 104 -3.55 -1.43 -19.32
N ASP A 105 -2.92 -2.28 -20.12
CA ASP A 105 -2.44 -3.61 -19.69
C ASP A 105 -0.93 -3.62 -19.33
N TRP A 106 -0.31 -2.46 -19.12
CA TRP A 106 1.11 -2.34 -18.81
C TRP A 106 1.55 -3.21 -17.63
N PHE A 107 0.72 -3.31 -16.61
CA PHE A 107 1.02 -4.10 -15.40
C PHE A 107 1.06 -5.61 -15.66
N ARG A 108 0.37 -6.12 -16.69
CA ARG A 108 0.42 -7.52 -17.10
C ARG A 108 1.71 -7.89 -17.83
N LYS A 109 2.35 -6.91 -18.44
CA LYS A 109 3.61 -7.05 -19.20
C LYS A 109 4.82 -6.84 -18.32
N THR A 110 4.61 -6.35 -17.10
CA THR A 110 5.68 -6.05 -16.16
C THR A 110 6.09 -7.33 -15.43
N THR A 111 7.40 -7.63 -15.42
CA THR A 111 7.94 -8.65 -14.52
C THR A 111 7.85 -8.16 -13.08
N PHE A 112 7.55 -9.07 -12.18
CA PHE A 112 7.38 -8.75 -10.77
C PHE A 112 8.02 -9.86 -9.93
N THR A 113 9.28 -9.66 -9.56
CA THR A 113 10.01 -10.55 -8.66
C THR A 113 10.27 -9.81 -7.36
N GLY A 114 9.41 -10.02 -6.36
CA GLY A 114 9.45 -9.30 -5.10
C GLY A 114 10.28 -9.99 -4.03
N MET A 115 11.05 -9.20 -3.28
CA MET A 115 11.63 -9.60 -2.00
C MET A 115 10.93 -8.84 -0.88
N ALA A 116 10.19 -9.57 -0.03
CA ALA A 116 9.54 -8.99 1.13
C ALA A 116 10.49 -8.99 2.33
N VAL A 117 10.69 -7.84 2.92
CA VAL A 117 11.54 -7.67 4.11
C VAL A 117 10.87 -6.82 5.16
N ASN A 118 11.10 -7.15 6.42
CA ASN A 118 10.89 -6.23 7.52
C ASN A 118 12.18 -5.42 7.70
N PRO A 119 12.17 -4.09 7.58
CA PRO A 119 13.38 -3.29 7.71
C PRO A 119 14.13 -3.50 9.01
N ALA A 120 13.41 -3.60 10.14
CA ALA A 120 14.01 -3.80 11.45
C ALA A 120 14.76 -5.14 11.58
N ASP A 121 14.21 -6.22 11.00
CA ASP A 121 14.83 -7.55 11.07
C ASP A 121 15.97 -7.73 10.06
N PHE A 122 15.90 -7.05 8.91
CA PHE A 122 16.83 -7.28 7.80
C PHE A 122 18.01 -6.32 7.78
N ALA A 123 17.82 -5.09 8.24
CA ALA A 123 18.82 -4.03 8.12
C ALA A 123 18.76 -2.98 9.27
N ASP A 124 18.06 -3.27 10.34
CA ASP A 124 17.77 -2.42 11.49
C ASP A 124 17.00 -1.13 11.15
N THR A 125 17.34 -0.46 10.04
CA THR A 125 16.76 0.83 9.64
C THR A 125 16.58 0.95 8.14
N LEU A 126 15.82 1.98 7.70
CA LEU A 126 15.67 2.33 6.29
C LEU A 126 17.02 2.73 5.65
N SER A 127 17.87 3.40 6.41
CA SER A 127 19.23 3.75 5.94
C SER A 127 20.08 2.51 5.73
N GLY A 128 20.10 1.58 6.71
CA GLY A 128 20.80 0.30 6.58
C GLY A 128 20.26 -0.56 5.42
N LEU A 129 18.97 -0.43 5.10
CA LEU A 129 18.37 -1.12 3.97
C LEU A 129 18.88 -0.57 2.63
N SER A 130 19.19 0.72 2.54
CA SER A 130 19.84 1.30 1.34
C SER A 130 21.19 0.64 1.04
N ASP A 131 21.93 0.23 2.06
CA ASP A 131 23.23 -0.46 1.92
C ASP A 131 23.09 -1.92 1.45
N LYS A 132 21.85 -2.47 1.47
CA LYS A 132 21.54 -3.84 1.05
C LYS A 132 20.99 -3.95 -0.36
N LEU A 133 20.83 -2.84 -1.09
CA LEU A 133 20.21 -2.86 -2.43
C LEU A 133 21.00 -3.68 -3.45
N ASP A 134 22.33 -3.72 -3.36
CA ASP A 134 23.17 -4.56 -4.22
C ASP A 134 22.86 -6.04 -3.99
N TYR A 135 22.75 -6.46 -2.72
CA TYR A 135 22.36 -7.83 -2.37
C TYR A 135 20.98 -8.20 -2.91
N ILE A 136 20.01 -7.27 -2.81
CA ILE A 136 18.65 -7.47 -3.31
C ILE A 136 18.68 -7.64 -4.85
N SER A 137 19.49 -6.85 -5.55
CA SER A 137 19.71 -6.97 -7.00
C SER A 137 20.38 -8.29 -7.37
N GLU A 138 21.38 -8.74 -6.62
CA GLU A 138 22.04 -10.05 -6.81
C GLU A 138 21.07 -11.23 -6.65
N CYS A 139 20.02 -11.06 -5.82
CA CYS A 139 18.91 -12.02 -5.70
C CYS A 139 17.94 -11.99 -6.88
N ASN A 140 18.19 -11.17 -7.92
CA ASN A 140 17.29 -10.92 -9.05
C ASN A 140 15.91 -10.40 -8.65
N ALA A 141 15.79 -9.72 -7.51
CA ALA A 141 14.57 -9.04 -7.11
C ALA A 141 14.49 -7.68 -7.80
N ASP A 142 13.39 -7.43 -8.51
CA ASP A 142 13.08 -6.14 -9.15
C ASP A 142 12.13 -5.29 -8.31
N THR A 143 11.69 -5.82 -7.18
CA THR A 143 10.75 -5.15 -6.27
C THR A 143 11.12 -5.45 -4.82
N LEU A 144 11.36 -4.39 -4.06
CA LEU A 144 11.57 -4.43 -2.62
C LEU A 144 10.26 -4.13 -1.91
N TYR A 145 9.69 -5.11 -1.22
CA TYR A 145 8.45 -4.98 -0.48
C TYR A 145 8.72 -4.85 1.00
N LEU A 146 8.35 -3.69 1.58
CA LEU A 146 8.53 -3.39 3.00
C LEU A 146 7.28 -3.77 3.79
N THR A 147 7.46 -4.71 4.72
CA THR A 147 6.44 -5.08 5.71
C THR A 147 6.70 -4.40 7.05
N ASP A 148 5.67 -4.22 7.87
CA ASP A 148 5.77 -3.69 9.24
C ASP A 148 6.52 -2.35 9.36
N LEU A 149 6.46 -1.52 8.32
CA LEU A 149 7.10 -0.19 8.31
C LEU A 149 6.30 0.83 9.12
N PHE A 150 4.98 0.68 9.15
CA PHE A 150 4.09 1.69 9.70
C PHE A 150 3.39 1.22 10.98
N GLN A 151 3.14 2.17 11.87
CA GLN A 151 2.20 2.03 12.98
C GLN A 151 0.98 2.91 12.75
N ALA A 152 -0.19 2.42 13.16
CA ALA A 152 -1.43 3.18 13.11
C ALA A 152 -1.46 4.27 14.16
N THR A 153 -1.99 5.42 13.80
CA THR A 153 -2.31 6.51 14.72
C THR A 153 -3.80 6.46 15.10
N SER A 154 -4.20 7.22 16.11
CA SER A 154 -5.60 7.28 16.59
C SER A 154 -6.62 7.74 15.54
N ASN A 155 -6.17 8.36 14.45
CA ASN A 155 -7.02 8.81 13.33
C ASN A 155 -6.87 7.94 12.07
N CYS A 156 -6.45 6.68 12.22
CA CYS A 156 -6.23 5.71 11.14
C CYS A 156 -5.22 6.16 10.06
N SER A 157 -4.41 7.18 10.30
CA SER A 157 -3.24 7.46 9.47
C SER A 157 -2.05 6.60 9.90
N LEU A 158 -1.14 6.36 8.98
CA LEU A 158 0.06 5.58 9.22
C LEU A 158 1.26 6.50 9.47
N ARG A 159 2.08 6.12 10.42
CA ARG A 159 3.36 6.77 10.71
C ARG A 159 4.47 5.73 10.62
N ILE A 160 5.59 6.09 10.02
CA ILE A 160 6.79 5.24 10.07
C ILE A 160 7.16 5.01 11.54
N ILE A 161 7.47 3.78 11.87
CA ILE A 161 7.94 3.40 13.21
C ILE A 161 9.26 4.14 13.47
N PRO A 162 9.36 4.98 14.53
CA PRO A 162 10.49 5.90 14.73
C PRO A 162 11.86 5.20 14.84
N GLU A 163 11.87 3.97 15.34
CA GLU A 163 13.07 3.15 15.49
C GLU A 163 13.61 2.66 14.13
N ILE A 164 12.74 2.59 13.10
CA ILE A 164 13.11 2.15 11.74
C ILE A 164 13.64 3.32 10.92
N GLY A 165 13.08 4.53 11.10
CA GLY A 165 13.52 5.71 10.35
C GLY A 165 12.48 6.81 10.25
N THR A 166 12.76 7.76 9.37
CA THR A 166 11.95 8.95 9.10
C THR A 166 11.40 8.96 7.68
N SER A 167 10.55 9.93 7.37
CA SER A 167 10.08 10.15 5.98
C SER A 167 11.24 10.52 5.03
N GLU A 168 12.25 11.25 5.52
CA GLU A 168 13.44 11.58 4.73
C GLU A 168 14.27 10.33 4.40
N ASP A 169 14.38 9.40 5.34
CA ASP A 169 15.06 8.12 5.12
C ASP A 169 14.30 7.28 4.07
N LEU A 170 12.96 7.29 4.11
CA LEU A 170 12.13 6.61 3.11
C LEU A 170 12.29 7.24 1.73
N HIS A 171 12.29 8.56 1.65
CA HIS A 171 12.54 9.30 0.40
C HIS A 171 13.90 8.94 -0.19
N THR A 172 14.94 8.92 0.65
CA THR A 172 16.31 8.53 0.26
C THR A 172 16.35 7.09 -0.25
N LEU A 173 15.73 6.15 0.47
CA LEU A 173 15.62 4.75 0.06
C LEU A 173 14.90 4.63 -1.30
N ALA A 174 13.77 5.32 -1.48
CA ALA A 174 13.02 5.32 -2.73
C ALA A 174 13.85 5.83 -3.91
N ALA A 175 14.65 6.89 -3.69
CA ALA A 175 15.57 7.41 -4.70
C ALA A 175 16.69 6.41 -5.04
N ASN A 176 17.23 5.71 -4.04
CA ASN A 176 18.27 4.70 -4.23
C ASN A 176 17.72 3.45 -4.93
N CYS A 177 16.52 2.99 -4.55
CA CYS A 177 15.82 1.91 -5.24
C CYS A 177 15.62 2.23 -6.72
N ARG A 178 15.16 3.45 -7.04
CA ARG A 178 14.97 3.89 -8.43
C ARG A 178 16.27 3.86 -9.22
N LYS A 179 17.40 4.31 -8.64
CA LYS A 179 18.73 4.26 -9.28
C LYS A 179 19.18 2.82 -9.54
N ALA A 180 18.85 1.89 -8.63
CA ALA A 180 19.16 0.47 -8.76
C ALA A 180 18.18 -0.28 -9.70
N GLY A 181 17.15 0.39 -10.23
CA GLY A 181 16.11 -0.26 -11.03
C GLY A 181 15.14 -1.13 -10.23
N ILE A 182 15.09 -0.94 -8.91
CA ILE A 182 14.22 -1.68 -7.97
C ILE A 182 12.97 -0.84 -7.71
N ARG A 183 11.79 -1.46 -7.80
CA ARG A 183 10.53 -0.84 -7.38
C ARG A 183 10.40 -0.89 -5.86
N LEU A 184 9.91 0.18 -5.26
CA LEU A 184 9.58 0.19 -3.84
C LEU A 184 8.10 -0.13 -3.66
N ALA A 185 7.82 -1.19 -2.90
CA ALA A 185 6.48 -1.62 -2.52
C ALA A 185 6.26 -1.40 -1.02
N LEU A 186 5.14 -0.79 -0.66
CA LEU A 186 4.76 -0.47 0.71
C LEU A 186 3.44 -1.13 1.08
N GLU A 187 3.33 -1.55 2.34
CA GLU A 187 2.08 -2.10 2.87
C GLU A 187 1.25 -1.01 3.54
N ILE A 188 0.01 -0.85 3.07
CA ILE A 188 -1.02 0.04 3.63
C ILE A 188 -2.23 -0.83 4.00
N PRO A 189 -2.20 -1.52 5.13
CA PRO A 189 -3.21 -2.53 5.45
C PRO A 189 -4.57 -1.89 5.70
N LEU A 190 -5.63 -2.43 5.06
CA LEU A 190 -7.01 -1.99 5.26
C LEU A 190 -7.55 -2.35 6.66
N SER A 191 -6.99 -3.39 7.25
CA SER A 191 -7.44 -3.99 8.51
C SER A 191 -6.86 -3.33 9.77
N LEU A 192 -6.36 -2.11 9.67
CA LEU A 192 -5.95 -1.36 10.85
C LEU A 192 -7.16 -1.13 11.74
N SER A 193 -7.38 -2.02 12.69
CA SER A 193 -8.39 -1.84 13.73
C SER A 193 -7.87 -0.84 14.75
N VAL A 194 -8.46 0.35 14.78
CA VAL A 194 -8.45 1.17 15.98
C VAL A 194 -9.68 0.78 16.77
N ASP A 195 -9.46 0.07 17.88
CA ASP A 195 -10.34 -0.09 19.03
C ASP A 195 -11.84 -0.45 18.88
N ASP A 196 -12.31 -0.99 17.73
CA ASP A 196 -13.62 -1.62 17.70
C ASP A 196 -13.56 -3.11 17.28
N PRO A 197 -13.32 -4.03 18.23
CA PRO A 197 -13.32 -5.47 17.97
C PRO A 197 -14.72 -6.02 17.59
N GLN A 198 -15.78 -5.23 17.76
CA GLN A 198 -17.18 -5.72 17.61
C GLN A 198 -17.72 -5.52 16.19
N SER A 199 -17.24 -4.55 15.41
CA SER A 199 -17.80 -4.27 14.09
C SER A 199 -17.28 -5.17 12.97
N GLY A 200 -16.09 -5.77 13.11
CA GLY A 200 -15.44 -6.58 12.07
C GLY A 200 -15.16 -5.81 10.75
N ALA A 201 -15.56 -4.53 10.70
CA ALA A 201 -15.37 -3.69 9.52
C ALA A 201 -14.00 -2.99 9.59
N PRO A 202 -13.30 -2.85 8.44
CA PRO A 202 -12.07 -2.07 8.37
C PRO A 202 -12.28 -0.65 8.86
N CYS A 203 -11.32 -0.12 9.62
CA CYS A 203 -11.32 1.25 10.13
C CYS A 203 -11.63 2.28 9.03
N VAL A 204 -11.06 2.11 7.85
CA VAL A 204 -11.24 2.99 6.69
C VAL A 204 -12.70 3.06 6.17
N LEU A 205 -13.54 2.11 6.54
CA LEU A 205 -14.98 2.11 6.20
C LEU A 205 -15.85 2.79 7.25
N GLN A 206 -15.30 3.17 8.40
CA GLN A 206 -16.08 3.76 9.50
C GLN A 206 -16.46 5.21 9.20
N THR A 207 -15.51 5.99 8.65
CA THR A 207 -15.77 7.39 8.33
C THR A 207 -15.11 7.82 7.01
N PRO A 208 -15.69 8.80 6.29
CA PRO A 208 -15.07 9.36 5.10
C PRO A 208 -13.71 10.02 5.38
N ALA A 209 -13.48 10.50 6.60
CA ALA A 209 -12.22 11.10 7.01
C ALA A 209 -11.08 10.06 7.05
N TYR A 210 -11.34 8.87 7.57
CA TYR A 210 -10.36 7.79 7.63
C TYR A 210 -10.04 7.24 6.23
N PHE A 211 -11.06 7.10 5.39
CA PHE A 211 -10.86 6.70 4.00
C PHE A 211 -10.02 7.74 3.24
N ASN A 212 -10.34 9.02 3.38
CA ASN A 212 -9.56 10.09 2.77
C ASN A 212 -8.10 10.10 3.26
N ALA A 213 -7.87 9.90 4.57
CA ALA A 213 -6.52 9.83 5.11
C ALA A 213 -5.68 8.72 4.46
N MET A 214 -6.25 7.53 4.30
CA MET A 214 -5.60 6.41 3.60
C MET A 214 -5.30 6.76 2.13
N LEU A 215 -6.28 7.30 1.40
CA LEU A 215 -6.10 7.65 0.00
C LEU A 215 -4.99 8.69 -0.19
N LEU A 216 -5.03 9.76 0.60
CA LEU A 216 -4.04 10.84 0.51
C LEU A 216 -2.64 10.33 0.86
N GLN A 217 -2.52 9.45 1.85
CA GLN A 217 -1.25 8.85 2.21
C GLN A 217 -0.66 7.99 1.08
N ILE A 218 -1.49 7.19 0.38
CA ILE A 218 -1.05 6.46 -0.81
C ILE A 218 -0.49 7.43 -1.86
N LEU A 219 -1.18 8.53 -2.12
CA LEU A 219 -0.76 9.52 -3.11
C LEU A 219 0.54 10.25 -2.71
N GLU A 220 0.67 10.61 -1.44
CA GLU A 220 1.88 11.25 -0.88
C GLU A 220 3.08 10.29 -0.99
N LEU A 221 2.92 9.04 -0.56
CA LEU A 221 3.98 8.03 -0.66
C LEU A 221 4.33 7.68 -2.12
N ALA A 222 3.35 7.77 -3.05
CA ALA A 222 3.62 7.63 -4.49
C ALA A 222 4.48 8.79 -5.02
N ASN A 223 4.34 10.00 -4.47
CA ASN A 223 5.21 11.13 -4.79
C ASN A 223 6.62 10.99 -4.17
N GLU A 224 6.73 10.31 -3.03
CA GLU A 224 8.05 9.94 -2.46
C GLU A 224 8.78 8.88 -3.30
N GLY A 225 8.07 8.14 -4.14
CA GLY A 225 8.67 7.20 -5.08
C GLY A 225 8.26 5.75 -4.91
N ALA A 226 7.36 5.45 -3.99
CA ALA A 226 6.75 4.13 -3.95
C ALA A 226 5.88 3.91 -5.19
N SER A 227 5.97 2.72 -5.78
CA SER A 227 5.26 2.38 -7.01
C SER A 227 4.31 1.19 -6.89
N VAL A 228 4.34 0.50 -5.77
CA VAL A 228 3.44 -0.62 -5.46
C VAL A 228 2.88 -0.43 -4.06
N PHE A 229 1.57 -0.54 -3.93
CA PHE A 229 0.88 -0.46 -2.64
C PHE A 229 0.11 -1.74 -2.38
N SER A 230 0.50 -2.46 -1.33
CA SER A 230 -0.24 -3.60 -0.81
C SER A 230 -1.27 -3.10 0.19
N LEU A 231 -2.52 -3.45 -0.04
CA LEU A 231 -3.60 -3.19 0.91
C LEU A 231 -3.70 -4.28 2.00
N GLY A 232 -2.67 -5.12 2.10
CA GLY A 232 -2.58 -6.22 3.05
C GLY A 232 -3.59 -7.33 2.78
N VAL A 233 -3.92 -8.08 3.81
CA VAL A 233 -4.97 -9.10 3.75
C VAL A 233 -6.33 -8.44 3.69
N LEU A 234 -7.07 -8.70 2.61
CA LEU A 234 -8.42 -8.18 2.43
C LEU A 234 -9.35 -8.74 3.50
N PRO A 235 -10.16 -7.90 4.15
CA PRO A 235 -11.01 -8.33 5.25
C PRO A 235 -12.07 -9.33 4.78
N MET A 236 -12.29 -10.36 5.59
CA MET A 236 -13.38 -11.31 5.40
C MET A 236 -14.69 -10.66 5.87
N MET A 237 -15.43 -10.13 4.93
CA MET A 237 -16.73 -9.49 5.20
C MET A 237 -17.88 -10.43 4.86
N PRO A 238 -19.04 -10.35 5.60
CA PRO A 238 -20.28 -10.98 5.19
C PRO A 238 -20.68 -10.57 3.76
N GLU A 239 -21.35 -11.47 3.04
CA GLU A 239 -21.68 -11.28 1.62
C GLU A 239 -22.51 -10.01 1.40
N GLU A 240 -23.44 -9.70 2.31
CA GLU A 240 -24.26 -8.48 2.29
C GLU A 240 -23.46 -7.18 2.42
N ASN A 241 -22.24 -7.24 2.94
CA ASN A 241 -21.34 -6.10 3.12
C ASN A 241 -20.16 -6.08 2.13
N LEU A 242 -19.98 -7.14 1.34
CA LEU A 242 -18.85 -7.29 0.41
C LEU A 242 -18.79 -6.16 -0.62
N TRP A 243 -19.96 -5.62 -1.02
CA TRP A 243 -20.06 -4.47 -1.91
C TRP A 243 -19.33 -3.22 -1.40
N LYS A 244 -19.23 -3.04 -0.06
CA LYS A 244 -18.48 -1.94 0.55
C LYS A 244 -16.99 -2.06 0.29
N LEU A 245 -16.46 -3.29 0.41
CA LEU A 245 -15.05 -3.56 0.09
C LEU A 245 -14.77 -3.32 -1.39
N HIS A 246 -15.61 -3.85 -2.29
CA HIS A 246 -15.48 -3.58 -3.72
C HIS A 246 -15.55 -2.08 -4.04
N SER A 247 -16.47 -1.34 -3.43
CA SER A 247 -16.59 0.12 -3.60
C SER A 247 -15.33 0.84 -3.15
N LEU A 248 -14.76 0.44 -2.01
CA LEU A 248 -13.50 1.00 -1.49
C LEU A 248 -12.34 0.74 -2.46
N LEU A 249 -12.18 -0.49 -2.95
CA LEU A 249 -11.12 -0.85 -3.89
C LEU A 249 -11.25 -0.08 -5.21
N ARG A 250 -12.46 0.03 -5.76
CA ARG A 250 -12.76 0.82 -6.97
C ARG A 250 -12.39 2.28 -6.79
N MET A 251 -12.85 2.90 -5.71
CA MET A 251 -12.53 4.30 -5.43
C MET A 251 -11.02 4.51 -5.24
N THR A 252 -10.34 3.61 -4.53
CA THR A 252 -8.89 3.65 -4.38
C THR A 252 -8.21 3.59 -5.75
N ARG A 253 -8.65 2.67 -6.63
CA ARG A 253 -8.15 2.56 -7.99
C ARG A 253 -8.40 3.85 -8.79
N MET A 254 -9.64 4.37 -8.79
CA MET A 254 -9.97 5.61 -9.51
C MET A 254 -9.12 6.79 -9.07
N VAL A 255 -8.92 6.97 -7.75
CA VAL A 255 -8.08 8.04 -7.20
C VAL A 255 -6.64 7.92 -7.69
N CYS A 256 -6.08 6.71 -7.69
CA CYS A 256 -4.74 6.45 -8.22
C CYS A 256 -4.67 6.71 -9.74
N GLU A 257 -5.65 6.26 -10.52
CA GLU A 257 -5.71 6.52 -11.96
C GLU A 257 -5.82 8.02 -12.29
N ILE A 258 -6.42 8.81 -11.41
CA ILE A 258 -6.49 10.28 -11.59
C ILE A 258 -5.14 10.93 -11.31
N VAL A 259 -4.46 10.54 -10.23
CA VAL A 259 -3.28 11.27 -9.70
C VAL A 259 -1.96 10.64 -10.12
N CYS A 260 -1.83 9.32 -10.00
CA CYS A 260 -0.58 8.56 -10.19
C CYS A 260 -0.83 7.20 -10.88
N PRO A 261 -1.29 7.18 -12.15
CA PRO A 261 -1.71 5.95 -12.85
C PRO A 261 -0.59 4.93 -13.07
N GLY A 262 0.66 5.30 -12.79
CA GLY A 262 1.81 4.39 -12.87
C GLY A 262 2.06 3.53 -11.62
N ILE A 263 1.17 3.56 -10.61
CA ILE A 263 1.30 2.70 -9.43
C ILE A 263 0.49 1.40 -9.56
N LEU A 264 0.92 0.38 -8.80
CA LEU A 264 0.23 -0.90 -8.69
C LEU A 264 -0.48 -1.00 -7.33
N LEU A 265 -1.72 -1.49 -7.35
CA LEU A 265 -2.48 -1.86 -6.15
C LEU A 265 -2.51 -3.38 -6.04
N LEU A 266 -2.13 -3.88 -4.88
CA LEU A 266 -2.05 -5.29 -4.54
C LEU A 266 -2.87 -5.58 -3.29
N GLY A 267 -3.54 -6.74 -3.24
CA GLY A 267 -4.22 -7.23 -2.05
C GLY A 267 -4.04 -8.74 -1.91
N GLU A 268 -4.13 -9.24 -0.70
CA GLU A 268 -4.04 -10.66 -0.39
C GLU A 268 -5.39 -11.22 0.05
N THR A 269 -5.73 -12.42 -0.40
CA THR A 269 -6.96 -13.09 0.02
C THR A 269 -6.79 -14.60 0.12
N ASP A 270 -7.45 -15.19 1.12
CA ASP A 270 -7.58 -16.63 1.29
C ASP A 270 -8.83 -17.21 0.60
N ARG A 271 -9.58 -16.37 -0.14
CA ARG A 271 -10.75 -16.84 -0.89
C ARG A 271 -10.35 -17.78 -2.03
N PRO A 272 -11.24 -18.68 -2.44
CA PRO A 272 -11.02 -19.50 -3.63
C PRO A 272 -10.68 -18.64 -4.86
N PRO A 273 -9.90 -19.15 -5.84
CA PRO A 273 -9.41 -18.35 -6.97
C PRO A 273 -10.50 -17.60 -7.75
N ALA A 274 -11.69 -18.20 -7.92
CA ALA A 274 -12.81 -17.56 -8.60
C ALA A 274 -13.34 -16.32 -7.85
N GLU A 275 -13.41 -16.38 -6.52
CA GLU A 275 -13.81 -15.26 -5.69
C GLU A 275 -12.66 -14.23 -5.58
N ALA A 276 -11.42 -14.70 -5.49
CA ALA A 276 -10.24 -13.85 -5.49
C ALA A 276 -10.13 -13.03 -6.80
N ALA A 277 -10.48 -13.62 -7.94
CA ALA A 277 -10.50 -12.92 -9.23
C ALA A 277 -11.49 -11.74 -9.26
N ALA A 278 -12.57 -11.79 -8.49
CA ALA A 278 -13.53 -10.70 -8.41
C ALA A 278 -12.92 -9.39 -7.88
N PHE A 279 -11.85 -9.45 -7.08
CA PHE A 279 -11.14 -8.26 -6.60
C PHE A 279 -10.29 -7.53 -7.66
N GLY A 280 -10.21 -8.08 -8.87
CA GLY A 280 -9.70 -7.33 -10.02
C GLY A 280 -10.72 -6.37 -10.61
N GLY A 281 -11.99 -6.53 -10.25
CA GLY A 281 -13.10 -5.78 -10.83
C GLY A 281 -13.42 -6.20 -12.27
N THR A 282 -13.94 -5.26 -13.03
CA THR A 282 -14.25 -5.41 -14.45
C THR A 282 -13.45 -4.42 -15.29
N SER A 283 -13.46 -4.55 -16.63
CA SER A 283 -12.83 -3.58 -17.53
C SER A 283 -13.31 -2.16 -17.31
N ASP A 284 -14.60 -1.99 -17.02
CA ASP A 284 -15.24 -0.68 -16.84
C ASP A 284 -15.09 -0.15 -15.42
N MET A 285 -14.92 -1.05 -14.44
CA MET A 285 -14.76 -0.73 -13.02
C MET A 285 -13.62 -1.57 -12.42
N PRO A 286 -12.37 -1.26 -12.75
CA PRO A 286 -11.22 -1.99 -12.23
C PRO A 286 -11.01 -1.72 -10.74
N GLU A 287 -10.49 -2.74 -10.04
CA GLU A 287 -10.16 -2.69 -8.63
C GLU A 287 -8.66 -2.89 -8.44
N LEU A 288 -8.21 -4.04 -7.96
CA LEU A 288 -6.79 -4.33 -7.80
C LEU A 288 -6.11 -4.68 -9.14
N HIS A 289 -4.85 -4.36 -9.27
CA HIS A 289 -4.01 -4.84 -10.37
C HIS A 289 -3.55 -6.27 -10.12
N ILE A 290 -3.17 -6.56 -8.87
CA ILE A 290 -2.55 -7.81 -8.45
C ILE A 290 -3.29 -8.35 -7.24
N VAL A 291 -3.54 -9.65 -7.22
CA VAL A 291 -4.08 -10.36 -6.06
C VAL A 291 -3.10 -11.47 -5.66
N ASN A 292 -2.65 -11.46 -4.41
CA ASN A 292 -1.94 -12.58 -3.83
C ASN A 292 -2.94 -13.68 -3.50
N SER A 293 -2.76 -14.85 -4.11
CA SER A 293 -3.57 -16.04 -3.83
C SER A 293 -2.76 -17.05 -3.04
N THR A 294 -3.32 -17.47 -1.91
CA THR A 294 -2.71 -18.50 -1.06
C THR A 294 -2.94 -19.92 -1.59
N GLN A 295 -3.79 -20.09 -2.60
CA GLN A 295 -4.17 -21.40 -3.12
C GLN A 295 -2.97 -22.19 -3.65
N LEU A 296 -2.18 -21.59 -4.53
CA LEU A 296 -1.03 -22.29 -5.12
C LEU A 296 0.01 -22.67 -4.07
N MET A 297 0.24 -21.80 -3.08
CA MET A 297 1.12 -22.11 -1.95
C MET A 297 0.63 -23.36 -1.21
N SER A 298 -0.65 -23.39 -0.86
CA SER A 298 -1.26 -24.52 -0.13
C SER A 298 -1.16 -25.81 -0.94
N ASP A 299 -1.48 -25.77 -2.24
CA ASP A 299 -1.46 -26.94 -3.13
C ASP A 299 -0.05 -27.47 -3.34
N LEU A 300 0.96 -26.59 -3.42
CA LEU A 300 2.36 -26.98 -3.54
C LEU A 300 2.86 -27.66 -2.26
N TRP A 301 2.63 -27.08 -1.09
CA TRP A 301 3.05 -27.70 0.17
C TRP A 301 2.31 -29.00 0.47
N HIS A 302 1.01 -29.07 0.13
CA HIS A 302 0.27 -30.32 0.14
C HIS A 302 0.94 -31.39 -0.74
N THR A 303 1.28 -31.02 -1.97
CA THR A 303 1.94 -31.93 -2.92
C THR A 303 3.28 -32.43 -2.38
N VAL A 304 4.08 -31.56 -1.77
CA VAL A 304 5.37 -31.94 -1.16
C VAL A 304 5.14 -32.94 -0.02
N ALA A 305 4.18 -32.68 0.86
CA ALA A 305 3.90 -33.52 2.03
C ALA A 305 3.30 -34.88 1.64
N THR A 306 2.34 -34.90 0.71
CA THR A 306 1.59 -36.11 0.36
C THR A 306 2.18 -36.88 -0.84
N LYS A 307 3.05 -36.23 -1.64
CA LYS A 307 3.56 -36.73 -2.93
C LYS A 307 2.43 -36.98 -3.96
N ASP A 308 1.27 -36.36 -3.76
CA ASP A 308 0.13 -36.40 -4.67
C ASP A 308 -0.11 -35.03 -5.33
N THR A 309 -0.12 -35.03 -6.68
CA THR A 309 -0.27 -33.83 -7.51
C THR A 309 -1.72 -33.55 -7.93
N ALA A 310 -2.69 -34.35 -7.53
CA ALA A 310 -4.06 -34.23 -8.02
C ALA A 310 -4.71 -32.88 -7.66
N LEU A 311 -4.51 -32.43 -6.41
CA LEU A 311 -5.01 -31.14 -5.94
C LEU A 311 -4.33 -29.97 -6.68
N LEU A 312 -3.03 -30.02 -6.81
CA LEU A 312 -2.25 -28.97 -7.53
C LEU A 312 -2.69 -28.85 -8.99
N ARG A 313 -2.87 -29.97 -9.70
CA ARG A 313 -3.36 -29.97 -11.09
C ARG A 313 -4.74 -29.31 -11.18
N ARG A 314 -5.64 -29.71 -10.28
CA ARG A 314 -6.98 -29.11 -10.22
C ARG A 314 -6.93 -27.59 -9.95
N GLY A 315 -6.06 -27.15 -9.06
CA GLY A 315 -5.86 -25.71 -8.78
C GLY A 315 -5.38 -24.93 -10.00
N ILE A 316 -4.41 -25.49 -10.73
CA ILE A 316 -3.88 -24.90 -11.99
C ILE A 316 -4.95 -24.87 -13.07
N ASP A 317 -5.68 -25.97 -13.30
CA ASP A 317 -6.75 -26.04 -14.32
C ASP A 317 -7.83 -25.01 -14.02
N ARG A 318 -8.29 -24.89 -12.76
CA ARG A 318 -9.27 -23.88 -12.37
C ARG A 318 -8.76 -22.45 -12.54
N ALA A 319 -7.49 -22.21 -12.25
CA ALA A 319 -6.90 -20.87 -12.43
C ALA A 319 -6.81 -20.50 -13.92
N ALA A 320 -6.60 -21.47 -14.83
CA ALA A 320 -6.55 -21.24 -16.26
C ALA A 320 -7.94 -20.86 -16.85
N ASP A 321 -9.03 -21.31 -16.23
CA ASP A 321 -10.40 -21.03 -16.64
C ASP A 321 -10.94 -19.68 -16.12
N LEU A 322 -10.16 -18.96 -15.28
CA LEU A 322 -10.61 -17.69 -14.72
C LEU A 322 -10.64 -16.58 -15.79
N PRO A 323 -11.61 -15.65 -15.70
CA PRO A 323 -11.59 -14.45 -16.55
C PRO A 323 -10.30 -13.66 -16.34
N GLN A 324 -9.88 -12.94 -17.38
CA GLN A 324 -8.61 -12.18 -17.43
C GLN A 324 -8.54 -10.96 -16.47
N ALA A 325 -8.98 -11.10 -15.27
CA ALA A 325 -8.80 -10.11 -14.21
C ALA A 325 -8.09 -10.78 -13.07
N PRO A 326 -7.60 -10.20 -12.04
CA PRO A 326 -6.35 -9.47 -11.94
C PRO A 326 -5.12 -10.35 -12.32
N VAL A 327 -3.91 -9.83 -12.21
CA VAL A 327 -2.71 -10.68 -12.18
C VAL A 327 -2.67 -11.39 -10.84
N PHE A 328 -2.56 -12.72 -10.84
CA PHE A 328 -2.30 -13.47 -9.61
C PHE A 328 -0.80 -13.49 -9.33
N GLN A 329 -0.41 -12.95 -8.18
CA GLN A 329 0.93 -13.13 -7.65
C GLN A 329 0.94 -14.38 -6.77
N ASN A 330 1.89 -15.26 -7.02
CA ASN A 330 2.07 -16.49 -6.28
C ASN A 330 3.35 -16.43 -5.46
N TYR A 331 3.33 -17.02 -4.28
CA TYR A 331 4.50 -17.18 -3.42
C TYR A 331 4.44 -18.54 -2.72
N LEU A 332 5.61 -19.07 -2.40
CA LEU A 332 5.69 -20.38 -1.75
C LEU A 332 5.52 -20.29 -0.24
N ARG A 333 5.90 -19.16 0.33
CA ARG A 333 5.92 -18.95 1.77
C ARG A 333 5.98 -17.47 2.09
N ASN A 334 5.17 -17.02 3.03
CA ASN A 334 5.37 -15.76 3.71
C ASN A 334 6.36 -15.95 4.88
N ARG A 335 6.96 -14.85 5.38
CA ARG A 335 7.90 -14.82 6.51
C ARG A 335 7.43 -15.64 7.72
N ASN A 336 6.17 -15.56 8.06
CA ASN A 336 5.59 -16.10 9.29
C ASN A 336 4.59 -17.24 9.09
N THR A 337 4.14 -17.52 7.87
CA THR A 337 3.03 -18.43 7.66
C THR A 337 3.14 -19.28 6.40
N VAL A 338 2.75 -20.55 6.55
CA VAL A 338 2.18 -21.36 5.48
C VAL A 338 0.70 -21.46 5.77
N ARG A 339 -0.15 -21.10 4.80
CA ARG A 339 -1.61 -21.17 4.96
C ARG A 339 -2.16 -22.40 4.28
N TRP A 340 -3.14 -23.05 4.93
CA TRP A 340 -3.84 -24.20 4.39
C TRP A 340 -5.19 -23.78 3.81
N ASN A 341 -5.18 -23.32 2.56
CA ASN A 341 -6.37 -23.01 1.76
C ASN A 341 -6.62 -24.16 0.77
N LEU A 342 -7.00 -25.35 1.29
CA LEU A 342 -7.15 -26.57 0.51
C LEU A 342 -8.62 -26.82 0.12
N ASP A 343 -8.86 -27.30 -1.11
CA ASP A 343 -10.18 -27.70 -1.60
C ASP A 343 -10.61 -29.03 -0.93
N TYR A 344 -11.13 -28.95 0.30
CA TYR A 344 -11.59 -30.15 1.02
C TYR A 344 -12.82 -30.80 0.42
N ASP A 345 -13.60 -30.11 -0.41
CA ASP A 345 -14.71 -30.75 -1.13
C ASP A 345 -14.18 -31.72 -2.20
N PHE A 346 -13.08 -31.39 -2.82
CA PHE A 346 -12.37 -32.31 -3.70
C PHE A 346 -11.71 -33.44 -2.91
N LEU A 347 -11.01 -33.14 -1.84
CA LEU A 347 -10.27 -34.12 -1.03
C LEU A 347 -11.18 -35.14 -0.36
N LYS A 348 -12.41 -34.78 0.02
CA LYS A 348 -13.44 -35.72 0.52
C LYS A 348 -13.73 -36.86 -0.47
N GLY A 349 -13.65 -36.60 -1.78
CA GLY A 349 -13.77 -37.62 -2.81
C GLY A 349 -12.69 -38.71 -2.73
N SER A 350 -11.55 -38.44 -2.10
CA SER A 350 -10.46 -39.37 -1.79
C SER A 350 -10.48 -39.84 -0.33
N PHE A 351 -11.61 -39.71 0.38
CA PHE A 351 -11.78 -40.05 1.77
C PHE A 351 -10.87 -39.30 2.77
N ILE A 352 -10.38 -38.12 2.37
CA ILE A 352 -9.55 -37.29 3.21
C ILE A 352 -10.45 -36.36 4.05
N THR A 353 -10.31 -36.40 5.38
CA THR A 353 -11.01 -35.54 6.32
C THR A 353 -10.12 -34.38 6.77
N GLU A 354 -10.67 -33.18 6.91
CA GLU A 354 -9.93 -31.94 7.14
C GLU A 354 -9.05 -31.94 8.38
N GLY A 355 -9.60 -32.28 9.55
CA GLY A 355 -8.87 -32.22 10.84
C GLY A 355 -7.58 -33.04 10.81
N PRO A 356 -7.70 -34.40 10.73
CA PRO A 356 -6.52 -35.27 10.71
C PRO A 356 -5.54 -34.98 9.58
N HIS A 357 -6.04 -34.47 8.43
CA HIS A 357 -5.18 -34.11 7.31
C HIS A 357 -4.37 -32.86 7.61
N ARG A 358 -4.96 -31.82 8.19
CA ARG A 358 -4.24 -30.61 8.62
C ARG A 358 -3.21 -30.93 9.69
N ASP A 359 -3.54 -31.80 10.65
CA ASP A 359 -2.60 -32.25 11.67
C ASP A 359 -1.37 -32.91 11.01
N TYR A 360 -1.59 -33.83 10.08
CA TYR A 360 -0.52 -34.47 9.31
C TYR A 360 0.35 -33.43 8.58
N LEU A 361 -0.24 -32.47 7.88
CA LEU A 361 0.50 -31.46 7.14
C LEU A 361 1.33 -30.55 8.07
N ASN A 362 0.78 -30.19 9.22
CA ASN A 362 1.50 -29.40 10.22
C ASN A 362 2.67 -30.18 10.83
N GLU A 363 2.46 -31.45 11.15
CA GLU A 363 3.51 -32.34 11.65
C GLU A 363 4.62 -32.58 10.62
N PHE A 364 4.26 -32.70 9.32
CA PHE A 364 5.21 -32.80 8.24
C PHE A 364 6.09 -31.54 8.15
N LEU A 365 5.47 -30.34 8.15
CA LEU A 365 6.22 -29.06 8.08
C LEU A 365 7.04 -28.79 9.35
N ALA A 366 6.66 -29.34 10.48
CA ALA A 366 7.40 -29.25 11.73
C ALA A 366 8.62 -30.21 11.79
N GLY A 367 8.84 -31.04 10.76
CA GLY A 367 9.93 -32.01 10.73
C GLY A 367 9.77 -33.18 11.68
N ILE A 368 8.51 -33.54 12.02
CA ILE A 368 8.23 -34.65 12.95
C ILE A 368 8.41 -36.00 12.26
N PHE A 369 8.21 -36.06 10.95
CA PHE A 369 8.41 -37.29 10.18
C PHE A 369 9.83 -37.41 9.65
N PRO A 370 10.39 -38.64 9.52
CA PRO A 370 11.76 -38.88 9.06
C PRO A 370 12.06 -38.30 7.66
N ASP A 371 11.05 -38.16 6.83
CA ASP A 371 11.15 -37.72 5.43
C ASP A 371 10.67 -36.27 5.23
N SER A 372 10.46 -35.51 6.32
CA SER A 372 9.96 -34.13 6.27
C SER A 372 11.07 -33.08 6.37
#